data_51027c84d2be81e48ce3dcc6856dc891
#
_entry.id   51027c84d2be81e48ce3dcc6856dc891
#
_cell.length_a   1.000
_cell.length_b   1.000
_cell.length_c   1.000
_cell.angle_alpha   90.00
_cell.angle_beta   90.00
_cell.angle_gamma   90.00
#
_symmetry.space_group_name_H-M   'P 1'
#
loop_
_entity.id
_entity.type
_entity.pdbx_description
1 polymer ?
#
loop_
_entity_poly.entity_id
_entity_poly.type
_entity_poly.pdbx_seq_one_letter_code
_entity_poly.pdbx_strand_id
1 'polypeptide(L)'
;MTYVTNAFQHGIGNGQVSSQWFSRPDDQKFLSLDDMLAFKKVDAGRMTSRIVDTHKMQVLGDVNEGSPTAGEITIEYRDDANGEHQNAPTNWSFGQLASLSGAPAGYLRDLPAPLAADCIQWGLRYNRNRELVKVYGSQTNGGELRAATGPDYGRIFDWEILEPIKQLVDDSGGRWKVPGMMTGSRDGMAVYDPDVPVTLQTTTLFASDRDVFAFLVDDRNPIEVGTLPNGEPDLMFRGFYAWNSETGSKTAGIAAMYLRGVCMNRCLWGVENFSEIKIRHTKFAPDRFAHE
;
A
#
# COMPACT_ATOMS: atom_id res chain seq x y z
N MET A 1 -2.30 -9.65 -7.45
CA MET A 1 -3.66 -10.06 -7.02
C MET A 1 -4.40 -8.81 -6.59
N THR A 2 -5.47 -8.48 -7.28
CA THR A 2 -6.22 -7.23 -7.12
C THR A 2 -7.27 -7.42 -6.03
N TYR A 3 -6.87 -7.31 -4.76
CA TYR A 3 -7.79 -7.60 -3.64
C TYR A 3 -8.90 -6.56 -3.46
N VAL A 4 -8.72 -5.33 -3.91
CA VAL A 4 -9.70 -4.26 -3.69
C VAL A 4 -10.80 -4.26 -4.75
N THR A 5 -10.47 -4.55 -5.99
CA THR A 5 -11.40 -4.49 -7.12
C THR A 5 -12.43 -5.62 -7.18
N ASN A 6 -12.07 -6.83 -6.80
CA ASN A 6 -13.02 -7.95 -6.81
C ASN A 6 -14.08 -7.84 -5.71
N ALA A 7 -13.79 -7.11 -4.65
CA ALA A 7 -14.71 -6.92 -3.55
C ALA A 7 -15.97 -6.13 -3.95
N PHE A 8 -15.81 -5.17 -4.84
CA PHE A 8 -16.91 -4.30 -5.26
C PHE A 8 -17.65 -4.79 -6.51
N GLN A 9 -16.97 -5.51 -7.41
CA GLN A 9 -17.57 -6.00 -8.65
C GLN A 9 -18.69 -7.03 -8.44
N HIS A 10 -18.78 -7.64 -7.27
CA HIS A 10 -19.75 -8.73 -7.01
C HIS A 10 -20.65 -8.50 -5.78
N GLY A 11 -20.69 -7.29 -5.22
CA GLY A 11 -21.46 -7.05 -3.99
C GLY A 11 -20.98 -7.85 -2.76
N ILE A 12 -19.81 -8.48 -2.83
CA ILE A 12 -19.22 -9.36 -1.80
C ILE A 12 -18.04 -8.62 -1.12
N GLY A 13 -18.23 -7.32 -0.85
CA GLY A 13 -17.11 -6.46 -0.57
C GLY A 13 -16.64 -6.33 0.85
N ASN A 14 -17.41 -6.76 1.81
CA ASN A 14 -17.23 -6.30 3.19
C ASN A 14 -16.01 -6.90 3.91
N GLY A 15 -15.61 -8.13 3.58
CA GLY A 15 -14.51 -8.81 4.26
C GLY A 15 -13.09 -8.35 3.87
N GLN A 16 -12.90 -7.88 2.64
CA GLN A 16 -11.56 -7.60 2.13
C GLN A 16 -11.10 -6.15 2.31
N VAL A 17 -12.00 -5.18 2.26
CA VAL A 17 -11.67 -3.79 2.59
C VAL A 17 -11.55 -3.63 4.09
N SER A 18 -12.44 -4.25 4.86
CA SER A 18 -12.34 -4.26 6.33
C SER A 18 -11.07 -4.93 6.83
N SER A 19 -10.46 -5.87 6.08
CA SER A 19 -9.16 -6.42 6.43
C SER A 19 -8.06 -5.36 6.47
N GLN A 20 -8.20 -4.23 5.76
CA GLN A 20 -7.19 -3.16 5.80
C GLN A 20 -7.09 -2.54 7.20
N TRP A 21 -8.21 -2.26 7.85
CA TRP A 21 -8.17 -1.67 9.19
C TRP A 21 -8.03 -2.68 10.33
N PHE A 22 -8.35 -3.95 10.11
CA PHE A 22 -8.19 -4.98 11.15
C PHE A 22 -6.79 -5.62 11.13
N SER A 23 -6.14 -5.72 9.97
CA SER A 23 -4.88 -6.44 9.83
C SER A 23 -3.62 -5.56 9.79
N ARG A 24 -3.77 -4.23 9.68
CA ARG A 24 -2.61 -3.33 9.66
C ARG A 24 -2.03 -3.16 11.05
N PRO A 25 -0.71 -3.36 11.23
CA PRO A 25 -0.02 -3.06 12.48
C PRO A 25 -0.03 -1.54 12.75
N ASP A 26 0.17 -1.17 14.02
CA ASP A 26 -0.02 0.21 14.45
C ASP A 26 1.01 1.19 13.87
N ASP A 27 2.21 0.73 13.55
CA ASP A 27 3.26 1.49 12.87
C ASP A 27 2.94 1.87 11.41
N GLN A 28 1.90 1.28 10.83
CA GLN A 28 1.39 1.60 9.50
C GLN A 28 0.12 2.46 9.52
N LYS A 29 -0.32 2.94 10.68
CA LYS A 29 -1.55 3.70 10.88
C LYS A 29 -1.26 5.15 11.16
N PHE A 30 -2.00 6.05 10.53
CA PHE A 30 -1.85 7.50 10.68
C PHE A 30 -3.13 8.12 11.25
N LEU A 31 -2.97 9.13 12.10
CA LEU A 31 -4.10 9.82 12.73
C LEU A 31 -4.56 11.02 11.90
N SER A 32 -3.71 11.52 11.02
CA SER A 32 -4.04 12.60 10.10
C SER A 32 -3.45 12.37 8.71
N LEU A 33 -4.06 12.97 7.70
CA LEU A 33 -3.56 12.93 6.34
C LEU A 33 -2.27 13.76 6.19
N ASP A 34 -2.13 14.82 7.02
CA ASP A 34 -0.90 15.64 7.07
C ASP A 34 0.31 14.82 7.52
N ASP A 35 0.18 14.07 8.61
CA ASP A 35 1.24 13.21 9.12
C ASP A 35 1.61 12.12 8.12
N MET A 36 0.59 11.52 7.48
CA MET A 36 0.79 10.48 6.47
C MET A 36 1.54 11.03 5.24
N LEU A 37 1.14 12.19 4.74
CA LEU A 37 1.78 12.86 3.60
C LEU A 37 3.21 13.28 3.94
N ALA A 38 3.42 13.89 5.11
CA ALA A 38 4.75 14.30 5.58
C ALA A 38 5.68 13.10 5.71
N PHE A 39 5.20 12.00 6.30
CA PHE A 39 5.95 10.75 6.41
C PHE A 39 6.37 10.23 5.04
N LYS A 40 5.43 10.13 4.08
CA LYS A 40 5.75 9.59 2.74
C LYS A 40 6.65 10.51 1.92
N LYS A 41 6.61 11.84 2.10
CA LYS A 41 7.57 12.77 1.48
C LYS A 41 8.98 12.58 2.02
N VAL A 42 9.13 12.48 3.34
CA VAL A 42 10.43 12.23 3.99
C VAL A 42 10.98 10.88 3.58
N ASP A 43 10.12 9.87 3.54
CA ASP A 43 10.46 8.50 3.18
C ASP A 43 10.95 8.42 1.73
N ALA A 44 10.21 9.00 0.78
CA ALA A 44 10.61 9.07 -0.63
C ALA A 44 11.96 9.79 -0.81
N GLY A 45 12.24 10.84 -0.02
CA GLY A 45 13.51 11.58 -0.04
C GLY A 45 14.73 10.76 0.36
N ARG A 46 14.55 9.62 1.06
CA ARG A 46 15.64 8.71 1.47
C ARG A 46 15.92 7.62 0.44
N MET A 47 15.07 7.49 -0.57
CA MET A 47 15.08 6.39 -1.53
C MET A 47 15.51 6.86 -2.91
N THR A 48 16.04 5.96 -3.71
CA THR A 48 16.42 6.23 -5.10
C THR A 48 16.06 5.06 -6.01
N SER A 49 15.60 5.38 -7.21
CA SER A 49 15.40 4.39 -8.28
C SER A 49 16.63 4.32 -9.18
N ARG A 50 17.10 3.10 -9.46
CA ARG A 50 18.27 2.85 -10.34
C ARG A 50 18.01 1.68 -11.26
N ILE A 51 18.56 1.71 -12.48
CA ILE A 51 18.61 0.55 -13.37
C ILE A 51 19.89 -0.21 -13.05
N VAL A 52 19.77 -1.52 -12.87
CA VAL A 52 20.87 -2.40 -12.50
C VAL A 52 20.84 -3.64 -13.37
N ASP A 53 22.02 -4.07 -13.79
CA ASP A 53 22.21 -5.36 -14.44
C ASP A 53 22.20 -6.49 -13.38
N THR A 54 21.27 -7.41 -13.51
CA THR A 54 21.12 -8.51 -12.54
C THR A 54 22.35 -9.42 -12.45
N HIS A 55 23.10 -9.56 -13.55
CA HIS A 55 24.33 -10.35 -13.58
C HIS A 55 25.48 -9.73 -12.76
N LYS A 56 25.38 -8.42 -12.48
CA LYS A 56 26.36 -7.67 -11.68
C LYS A 56 25.93 -7.48 -10.23
N MET A 57 24.72 -7.95 -9.87
CA MET A 57 24.30 -7.97 -8.47
C MET A 57 25.02 -9.07 -7.71
N GLN A 58 25.38 -8.78 -6.47
CA GLN A 58 25.88 -9.78 -5.51
C GLN A 58 24.84 -9.94 -4.41
N VAL A 59 24.55 -11.19 -4.08
CA VAL A 59 23.62 -11.55 -3.01
C VAL A 59 24.43 -12.21 -1.93
N LEU A 60 24.49 -11.58 -0.78
CA LEU A 60 25.24 -12.05 0.38
C LEU A 60 24.27 -12.51 1.46
N GLY A 61 24.57 -13.62 2.11
CA GLY A 61 23.83 -14.13 3.25
C GLY A 61 24.76 -14.30 4.43
N ASP A 62 24.48 -13.59 5.51
CA ASP A 62 25.28 -13.73 6.73
C ASP A 62 24.74 -14.83 7.63
N VAL A 63 25.66 -15.58 8.23
CA VAL A 63 25.34 -16.54 9.29
C VAL A 63 25.43 -15.79 10.61
N ASN A 64 24.27 -15.43 11.15
CA ASN A 64 24.19 -14.98 12.52
C ASN A 64 23.76 -16.16 13.39
N GLU A 65 24.54 -16.53 14.42
CA GLU A 65 24.27 -17.69 15.27
C GLU A 65 22.89 -17.64 15.97
N GLY A 66 22.21 -16.49 15.95
CA GLY A 66 20.88 -16.29 16.54
C GLY A 66 19.70 -16.30 15.57
N SER A 67 19.91 -16.24 14.25
CA SER A 67 18.81 -16.16 13.28
C SER A 67 19.16 -16.83 11.95
N PRO A 68 18.59 -18.00 11.67
CA PRO A 68 18.80 -18.70 10.40
C PRO A 68 17.94 -18.15 9.24
N THR A 69 17.39 -16.94 9.35
CA THR A 69 16.36 -16.44 8.45
C THR A 69 16.92 -15.59 7.30
N ALA A 70 16.13 -15.47 6.22
CA ALA A 70 16.41 -14.63 5.05
C ALA A 70 16.48 -13.13 5.34
N GLY A 71 16.20 -12.70 6.57
CA GLY A 71 16.32 -11.30 7.01
C GLY A 71 17.76 -10.77 7.05
N GLU A 72 18.75 -11.63 6.91
CA GLU A 72 20.17 -11.29 6.91
C GLU A 72 20.80 -11.33 5.51
N ILE A 73 19.98 -11.29 4.48
CA ILE A 73 20.44 -11.15 3.11
C ILE A 73 20.70 -9.69 2.78
N THR A 74 21.85 -9.46 2.16
CA THR A 74 22.25 -8.14 1.64
C THR A 74 22.43 -8.23 0.13
N ILE A 75 21.97 -7.21 -0.58
CA ILE A 75 22.13 -7.08 -2.02
C ILE A 75 23.14 -5.97 -2.29
N GLU A 76 24.23 -6.32 -2.94
CA GLU A 76 25.22 -5.37 -3.44
C GLU A 76 25.02 -5.18 -4.95
N TYR A 77 25.06 -3.95 -5.40
CA TYR A 77 24.92 -3.61 -6.82
C TYR A 77 25.62 -2.30 -7.15
N ARG A 78 25.96 -2.14 -8.44
CA ARG A 78 26.49 -0.89 -8.97
C ARG A 78 25.44 -0.26 -9.88
N ASP A 79 25.29 1.05 -9.77
CA ASP A 79 24.46 1.84 -10.69
C ASP A 79 25.25 2.25 -11.94
N ASP A 80 24.54 2.91 -12.87
CA ASP A 80 25.14 3.35 -14.14
C ASP A 80 26.27 4.39 -13.96
N ALA A 81 26.32 5.08 -12.81
CA ALA A 81 27.38 6.01 -12.42
C ALA A 81 28.55 5.32 -11.68
N ASN A 82 28.57 3.99 -11.65
CA ASN A 82 29.51 3.16 -10.87
C ASN A 82 29.48 3.39 -9.35
N GLY A 83 28.39 3.95 -8.83
CA GLY A 83 28.14 4.01 -7.39
C GLY A 83 27.87 2.62 -6.82
N GLU A 84 28.57 2.23 -5.75
CA GLU A 84 28.36 0.97 -5.05
C GLU A 84 27.28 1.17 -3.99
N HIS A 85 26.31 0.25 -3.97
CA HIS A 85 25.19 0.27 -3.05
C HIS A 85 25.05 -1.09 -2.38
N GLN A 86 24.68 -1.05 -1.10
CA GLN A 86 24.44 -2.22 -0.29
C GLN A 86 23.13 -2.03 0.48
N ASN A 87 22.12 -2.86 0.20
CA ASN A 87 20.81 -2.76 0.81
C ASN A 87 20.25 -4.13 1.21
N ALA A 88 19.52 -4.18 2.33
CA ALA A 88 18.80 -5.37 2.76
C ALA A 88 17.41 -5.42 2.12
N PRO A 89 16.99 -6.53 1.51
CA PRO A 89 15.67 -6.62 0.91
C PRO A 89 14.57 -6.62 1.97
N THR A 90 13.51 -5.86 1.73
CA THR A 90 12.26 -6.03 2.47
C THR A 90 11.61 -7.37 2.12
N ASN A 91 10.63 -7.82 2.91
CA ASN A 91 9.91 -9.06 2.59
C ASN A 91 9.30 -9.04 1.16
N TRP A 92 8.85 -7.87 0.69
CA TRP A 92 8.30 -7.73 -0.65
C TRP A 92 9.37 -7.85 -1.73
N SER A 93 10.44 -7.08 -1.64
CA SER A 93 11.52 -7.12 -2.63
C SER A 93 12.27 -8.44 -2.64
N PHE A 94 12.40 -9.12 -1.50
CA PHE A 94 12.88 -10.49 -1.44
C PHE A 94 12.05 -11.43 -2.34
N GLY A 95 10.72 -11.31 -2.27
CA GLY A 95 9.83 -12.07 -3.15
C GLY A 95 10.03 -11.73 -4.64
N GLN A 96 10.31 -10.46 -4.95
CA GLN A 96 10.62 -10.03 -6.32
C GLN A 96 11.98 -10.58 -6.80
N LEU A 97 13.01 -10.53 -5.98
CA LEU A 97 14.32 -11.11 -6.27
C LEU A 97 14.24 -12.63 -6.47
N ALA A 98 13.50 -13.32 -5.62
CA ALA A 98 13.23 -14.75 -5.78
C ALA A 98 12.53 -15.05 -7.12
N SER A 99 11.53 -14.26 -7.48
CA SER A 99 10.84 -14.38 -8.78
C SER A 99 11.78 -14.12 -9.96
N LEU A 100 12.65 -13.12 -9.86
CA LEU A 100 13.68 -12.82 -10.88
C LEU A 100 14.68 -13.96 -11.03
N SER A 101 15.06 -14.59 -9.93
CA SER A 101 15.96 -15.76 -9.92
C SER A 101 15.29 -17.05 -10.38
N GLY A 102 13.96 -17.06 -10.54
CA GLY A 102 13.19 -18.26 -10.88
C GLY A 102 12.99 -19.23 -9.71
N ALA A 103 13.24 -18.80 -8.47
CA ALA A 103 13.11 -19.62 -7.28
C ALA A 103 11.84 -19.30 -6.46
N PRO A 104 11.23 -20.30 -5.79
CA PRO A 104 10.02 -20.08 -4.98
C PRO A 104 10.37 -19.32 -3.69
N ALA A 105 9.85 -18.11 -3.53
CA ALA A 105 10.15 -17.25 -2.39
C ALA A 105 9.79 -17.87 -1.03
N GLY A 106 8.72 -18.68 -0.95
CA GLY A 106 8.34 -19.38 0.27
C GLY A 106 9.43 -20.33 0.73
N TYR A 107 9.90 -21.18 -0.19
CA TYR A 107 10.99 -22.13 0.10
C TYR A 107 12.30 -21.43 0.52
N LEU A 108 12.66 -20.35 -0.19
CA LEU A 108 13.88 -19.61 0.13
C LEU A 108 13.86 -18.99 1.53
N ARG A 109 12.68 -18.61 2.05
CA ARG A 109 12.54 -18.06 3.41
C ARG A 109 12.75 -19.09 4.51
N ASP A 110 12.59 -20.36 4.20
CA ASP A 110 12.80 -21.45 5.14
C ASP A 110 14.27 -21.93 5.16
N LEU A 111 15.10 -21.42 4.23
CA LEU A 111 16.52 -21.77 4.15
C LEU A 111 17.37 -20.86 5.04
N PRO A 112 18.54 -21.35 5.50
CA PRO A 112 19.58 -20.48 6.04
C PRO A 112 19.95 -19.37 5.03
N ALA A 113 20.21 -18.15 5.53
CA ALA A 113 20.47 -16.98 4.68
C ALA A 113 21.58 -17.20 3.62
N PRO A 114 22.73 -17.84 3.91
CA PRO A 114 23.75 -18.13 2.89
C PRO A 114 23.22 -19.00 1.76
N LEU A 115 22.47 -20.05 2.06
CA LEU A 115 21.93 -20.95 1.04
C LEU A 115 20.85 -20.27 0.20
N ALA A 116 19.99 -19.47 0.83
CA ALA A 116 19.00 -18.66 0.12
C ALA A 116 19.68 -17.63 -0.80
N ALA A 117 20.74 -16.98 -0.33
CA ALA A 117 21.53 -16.03 -1.10
C ALA A 117 22.17 -16.70 -2.32
N ASP A 118 22.80 -17.88 -2.15
CA ASP A 118 23.40 -18.65 -3.25
C ASP A 118 22.36 -19.04 -4.30
N CYS A 119 21.18 -19.48 -3.88
CA CYS A 119 20.08 -19.81 -4.80
C CYS A 119 19.62 -18.59 -5.60
N ILE A 120 19.43 -17.44 -4.95
CA ILE A 120 19.06 -16.19 -5.62
C ILE A 120 20.19 -15.74 -6.56
N GLN A 121 21.44 -15.75 -6.09
CA GLN A 121 22.62 -15.38 -6.88
C GLN A 121 22.75 -16.22 -8.15
N TRP A 122 22.59 -17.52 -8.02
CA TRP A 122 22.62 -18.44 -9.15
C TRP A 122 21.53 -18.08 -10.17
N GLY A 123 20.29 -17.90 -9.73
CA GLY A 123 19.17 -17.57 -10.60
C GLY A 123 19.35 -16.23 -11.30
N LEU A 124 19.83 -15.18 -10.61
CA LEU A 124 20.11 -13.89 -11.21
C LEU A 124 21.19 -13.95 -12.29
N ARG A 125 22.22 -14.79 -12.13
CA ARG A 125 23.30 -14.95 -13.13
C ARG A 125 22.90 -15.77 -14.33
N TYR A 126 22.08 -16.80 -14.17
CA TYR A 126 21.82 -17.80 -15.19
C TYR A 126 20.39 -17.82 -15.71
N ASN A 127 19.46 -17.10 -15.07
CA ASN A 127 18.11 -16.96 -15.56
C ASN A 127 18.07 -15.94 -16.71
N ARG A 128 17.67 -16.40 -17.90
CA ARG A 128 17.64 -15.60 -19.13
C ARG A 128 16.45 -14.66 -19.24
N ASN A 129 15.57 -14.63 -18.23
CA ASN A 129 14.28 -13.94 -18.36
C ASN A 129 14.39 -12.41 -18.21
N ARG A 130 15.43 -11.88 -17.54
CA ARG A 130 15.56 -10.45 -17.34
C ARG A 130 16.99 -10.07 -16.94
N GLU A 131 17.66 -9.30 -17.79
CA GLU A 131 19.02 -8.80 -17.55
C GLU A 131 19.04 -7.49 -16.78
N LEU A 132 18.03 -6.62 -16.98
CA LEU A 132 17.93 -5.32 -16.32
C LEU A 132 16.73 -5.27 -15.37
N VAL A 133 16.93 -4.68 -14.22
CA VAL A 133 15.89 -4.40 -13.21
C VAL A 133 15.97 -2.95 -12.76
N LYS A 134 14.84 -2.38 -12.40
CA LYS A 134 14.75 -1.10 -11.71
C LYS A 134 14.64 -1.38 -10.22
N VAL A 135 15.72 -1.14 -9.50
CA VAL A 135 15.74 -1.22 -8.04
C VAL A 135 15.25 0.09 -7.44
N TYR A 136 14.58 -0.01 -6.29
CA TYR A 136 14.17 1.11 -5.45
C TYR A 136 14.67 0.83 -4.05
N GLY A 137 15.69 1.55 -3.67
CA GLY A 137 16.43 1.29 -2.44
C GLY A 137 16.93 2.56 -1.76
N SER A 138 17.33 2.42 -0.53
CA SER A 138 17.91 3.48 0.28
C SER A 138 19.15 4.08 -0.39
N GLN A 139 19.32 5.39 -0.22
CA GLN A 139 20.52 6.09 -0.67
C GLN A 139 21.74 5.75 0.21
N THR A 140 21.51 5.30 1.44
CA THR A 140 22.57 4.92 2.39
C THR A 140 22.81 3.42 2.34
N ASN A 141 24.08 3.02 2.38
CA ASN A 141 24.47 1.62 2.53
C ASN A 141 23.93 1.04 3.86
N GLY A 142 23.52 -0.24 3.82
CA GLY A 142 22.86 -0.89 4.95
C GLY A 142 21.38 -0.52 5.12
N GLY A 143 20.82 0.30 4.22
CA GLY A 143 19.39 0.59 4.20
C GLY A 143 18.56 -0.46 3.45
N GLU A 144 17.29 -0.18 3.25
CA GLU A 144 16.33 -1.11 2.64
C GLU A 144 16.41 -1.12 1.11
N LEU A 145 16.31 -2.29 0.51
CA LEU A 145 15.89 -2.48 -0.88
C LEU A 145 14.38 -2.78 -0.88
N ARG A 146 13.56 -1.83 -1.35
CA ARG A 146 12.10 -1.95 -1.29
C ARG A 146 11.49 -2.62 -2.51
N ALA A 147 12.12 -2.47 -3.67
CA ALA A 147 11.63 -3.11 -4.89
C ALA A 147 12.73 -3.45 -5.88
N ALA A 148 12.49 -4.54 -6.64
CA ALA A 148 13.22 -4.93 -7.84
C ALA A 148 12.20 -5.21 -8.95
N THR A 149 11.85 -4.17 -9.72
CA THR A 149 10.81 -4.19 -10.74
C THR A 149 11.39 -4.26 -12.15
N GLY A 150 10.54 -4.43 -13.18
CA GLY A 150 11.00 -4.29 -14.55
C GLY A 150 11.58 -2.90 -14.86
N PRO A 151 12.50 -2.79 -15.83
CA PRO A 151 13.14 -1.51 -16.15
C PRO A 151 12.14 -0.43 -16.58
N ASP A 152 11.04 -0.84 -17.21
CA ASP A 152 9.96 0.06 -17.67
C ASP A 152 8.88 0.30 -16.61
N TYR A 153 9.13 -0.03 -15.34
CA TYR A 153 8.19 0.26 -14.26
C TYR A 153 8.13 1.77 -14.02
N GLY A 154 6.99 2.40 -14.35
CA GLY A 154 6.70 3.81 -14.09
C GLY A 154 6.22 3.95 -12.65
N ARG A 155 7.10 4.43 -11.78
CA ARG A 155 6.79 4.60 -10.35
C ARG A 155 5.99 5.88 -10.15
N ILE A 156 4.81 5.75 -9.59
CA ILE A 156 4.04 6.84 -9.00
C ILE A 156 4.34 6.78 -7.51
N PHE A 157 4.85 7.87 -6.95
CA PHE A 157 5.16 7.91 -5.52
C PHE A 157 3.88 8.02 -4.68
N ASP A 158 3.90 7.45 -3.50
CA ASP A 158 2.73 7.47 -2.62
C ASP A 158 2.33 8.90 -2.23
N TRP A 159 3.30 9.80 -2.03
CA TRP A 159 3.03 11.20 -1.72
C TRP A 159 2.36 11.95 -2.90
N GLU A 160 2.63 11.55 -4.15
CA GLU A 160 1.98 12.15 -5.34
C GLU A 160 0.48 11.87 -5.37
N ILE A 161 0.05 10.72 -4.82
CA ILE A 161 -1.39 10.40 -4.65
C ILE A 161 -1.98 11.14 -3.45
N LEU A 162 -1.25 11.20 -2.34
CA LEU A 162 -1.75 11.79 -1.10
C LEU A 162 -1.89 13.31 -1.15
N GLU A 163 -1.02 13.99 -1.90
CA GLU A 163 -1.01 15.46 -1.98
C GLU A 163 -2.29 16.04 -2.61
N PRO A 164 -2.78 15.58 -3.77
CA PRO A 164 -4.06 16.01 -4.32
C PRO A 164 -5.24 15.67 -3.40
N ILE A 165 -5.21 14.53 -2.72
CA ILE A 165 -6.24 14.14 -1.75
C ILE A 165 -6.25 15.13 -0.57
N LYS A 166 -5.08 15.49 -0.05
CA LYS A 166 -4.98 16.48 1.02
C LYS A 166 -5.52 17.83 0.57
N GLN A 167 -5.17 18.26 -0.64
CA GLN A 167 -5.71 19.51 -1.21
C GLN A 167 -7.24 19.45 -1.32
N LEU A 168 -7.81 18.35 -1.81
CA LEU A 168 -9.25 18.14 -1.87
C LEU A 168 -9.91 18.24 -0.49
N VAL A 169 -9.29 17.67 0.54
CA VAL A 169 -9.77 17.75 1.93
C VAL A 169 -9.80 19.21 2.39
N ASP A 170 -8.72 19.96 2.17
CA ASP A 170 -8.60 21.35 2.58
C ASP A 170 -9.60 22.26 1.83
N ASP A 171 -9.68 22.13 0.52
CA ASP A 171 -10.59 22.91 -0.34
C ASP A 171 -12.06 22.64 0.00
N SER A 172 -12.37 21.45 0.49
CA SER A 172 -13.71 21.06 0.92
C SER A 172 -14.12 21.62 2.28
N GLY A 173 -13.22 22.34 2.98
CA GLY A 173 -13.43 22.80 4.34
C GLY A 173 -13.52 21.66 5.38
N GLY A 174 -12.81 20.56 5.13
CA GLY A 174 -12.80 19.38 5.99
C GLY A 174 -14.03 18.48 5.84
N ARG A 175 -14.74 18.58 4.73
CA ARG A 175 -15.89 17.71 4.41
C ARG A 175 -15.44 16.24 4.33
N TRP A 176 -14.36 15.98 3.62
CA TRP A 176 -13.78 14.64 3.48
C TRP A 176 -12.86 14.34 4.66
N LYS A 177 -13.22 13.35 5.44
CA LYS A 177 -12.50 13.00 6.67
C LYS A 177 -12.50 11.49 6.93
N VAL A 178 -11.70 11.05 7.87
CA VAL A 178 -11.82 9.70 8.43
C VAL A 178 -13.24 9.50 8.96
N PRO A 179 -13.95 8.43 8.58
CA PRO A 179 -15.33 8.21 9.00
C PRO A 179 -15.43 8.11 10.52
N GLY A 180 -16.54 8.62 11.06
CA GLY A 180 -16.97 8.36 12.41
C GLY A 180 -17.28 6.89 12.66
N MET A 181 -17.86 6.57 13.80
CA MET A 181 -18.20 5.21 14.19
C MET A 181 -19.57 5.14 14.85
N MET A 182 -20.11 3.92 14.88
CA MET A 182 -21.23 3.61 15.74
C MET A 182 -20.75 3.65 17.19
N THR A 183 -21.32 4.54 17.96
CA THR A 183 -21.03 4.69 19.40
C THR A 183 -22.26 4.38 20.21
N GLY A 184 -22.07 4.02 21.46
CA GLY A 184 -23.06 3.96 22.54
C GLY A 184 -24.43 3.42 22.14
N SER A 185 -25.33 3.46 23.08
CA SER A 185 -26.71 3.06 22.86
C SER A 185 -27.61 4.17 23.38
N ARG A 186 -28.36 4.78 22.49
CA ARG A 186 -29.53 5.54 22.88
C ARG A 186 -30.68 4.54 22.89
N ASP A 187 -31.26 4.30 24.04
CA ASP A 187 -32.34 3.31 24.24
C ASP A 187 -32.01 1.87 23.76
N GLY A 188 -30.76 1.46 23.90
CA GLY A 188 -30.29 0.12 23.49
C GLY A 188 -29.84 0.02 22.02
N MET A 189 -29.83 1.12 21.25
CA MET A 189 -29.44 1.13 19.85
C MET A 189 -28.17 1.95 19.63
N ALA A 190 -27.24 1.38 18.84
CA ALA A 190 -26.03 2.08 18.46
C ALA A 190 -26.34 3.26 17.52
N VAL A 191 -25.76 4.42 17.77
CA VAL A 191 -25.94 5.65 16.99
C VAL A 191 -24.62 5.98 16.28
N TYR A 192 -24.71 6.42 15.02
CA TYR A 192 -23.54 6.88 14.29
C TYR A 192 -23.09 8.26 14.83
N ASP A 193 -21.82 8.34 15.23
CA ASP A 193 -21.20 9.57 15.70
C ASP A 193 -20.10 9.98 14.69
N PRO A 194 -20.30 11.08 13.93
CA PRO A 194 -19.31 11.58 12.99
C PRO A 194 -18.09 12.21 13.68
N ASP A 195 -18.20 12.58 14.96
CA ASP A 195 -17.18 13.32 15.70
C ASP A 195 -16.29 12.43 16.61
N VAL A 196 -16.37 11.12 16.42
CA VAL A 196 -15.48 10.19 17.11
C VAL A 196 -14.02 10.54 16.83
N PRO A 197 -13.18 10.67 17.89
CA PRO A 197 -11.77 10.95 17.71
C PRO A 197 -11.07 9.89 16.85
N VAL A 198 -10.17 10.35 15.94
CA VAL A 198 -9.32 9.46 15.16
C VAL A 198 -8.24 8.89 16.08
N THR A 199 -8.22 7.57 16.20
CA THR A 199 -7.23 6.80 16.97
C THR A 199 -6.64 5.71 16.09
N LEU A 200 -5.66 4.97 16.58
CA LEU A 200 -5.09 3.82 15.84
C LEU A 200 -6.14 2.72 15.57
N GLN A 201 -7.23 2.67 16.34
CA GLN A 201 -8.34 1.72 16.14
C GLN A 201 -9.41 2.25 15.18
N THR A 202 -9.54 3.58 15.07
CA THR A 202 -10.61 4.20 14.27
C THR A 202 -10.11 4.78 12.94
N THR A 203 -8.79 4.94 12.76
CA THR A 203 -8.23 5.49 11.52
C THR A 203 -8.50 4.62 10.29
N THR A 204 -8.51 5.26 9.13
CA THR A 204 -8.60 4.65 7.81
C THR A 204 -7.49 5.14 6.89
N LEU A 205 -6.40 5.62 7.49
CA LEU A 205 -5.21 6.13 6.82
C LEU A 205 -4.05 5.18 7.09
N PHE A 206 -3.57 4.51 6.05
CA PHE A 206 -2.56 3.46 6.17
C PHE A 206 -1.42 3.68 5.18
N ALA A 207 -0.18 3.62 5.66
CA ALA A 207 1.01 3.60 4.82
C ALA A 207 2.04 2.61 5.35
N SER A 208 2.69 1.89 4.45
CA SER A 208 3.76 0.96 4.74
C SER A 208 4.96 1.21 3.82
N ASP A 209 5.99 0.37 3.95
CA ASP A 209 7.10 0.26 2.99
C ASP A 209 6.65 -0.19 1.60
N ARG A 210 5.41 -0.65 1.46
CA ARG A 210 4.90 -1.35 0.30
C ARG A 210 3.74 -0.66 -0.39
N ASP A 211 2.84 -0.05 0.35
CA ASP A 211 1.61 0.55 -0.17
C ASP A 211 1.04 1.64 0.74
N VAL A 212 0.18 2.46 0.17
CA VAL A 212 -0.70 3.38 0.90
C VAL A 212 -2.16 3.06 0.61
N PHE A 213 -2.99 3.37 1.59
CA PHE A 213 -4.44 3.31 1.48
C PHE A 213 -5.05 4.42 2.32
N ALA A 214 -5.88 5.26 1.71
CA ALA A 214 -6.63 6.31 2.39
C ALA A 214 -8.11 6.17 2.06
N PHE A 215 -8.95 6.13 3.08
CA PHE A 215 -10.38 6.02 2.97
C PHE A 215 -11.02 7.20 3.69
N LEU A 216 -11.82 8.00 2.97
CA LEU A 216 -12.43 9.23 3.46
C LEU A 216 -13.92 9.29 3.09
N VAL A 217 -14.71 9.92 3.94
CA VAL A 217 -16.15 10.09 3.75
C VAL A 217 -16.60 11.49 4.08
N ASP A 218 -17.75 11.89 3.50
CA ASP A 218 -18.57 13.01 3.90
C ASP A 218 -19.72 12.49 4.79
N ASP A 219 -19.44 12.25 6.06
CA ASP A 219 -20.43 11.69 7.00
C ASP A 219 -21.27 12.75 7.72
N ARG A 220 -21.01 14.02 7.49
CA ARG A 220 -21.83 15.14 7.96
C ARG A 220 -23.00 15.49 7.03
N ASN A 221 -22.99 14.98 5.80
CA ASN A 221 -24.04 15.15 4.81
C ASN A 221 -24.62 13.79 4.40
N PRO A 222 -25.35 13.11 5.30
CA PRO A 222 -25.90 11.79 5.04
C PRO A 222 -26.94 11.81 3.92
N ILE A 223 -27.11 10.67 3.27
CA ILE A 223 -28.21 10.37 2.37
C ILE A 223 -29.12 9.39 3.10
N GLU A 224 -30.36 9.77 3.31
CA GLU A 224 -31.36 8.85 3.84
C GLU A 224 -31.86 7.93 2.70
N VAL A 225 -31.66 6.63 2.86
CA VAL A 225 -32.01 5.62 1.86
C VAL A 225 -33.21 4.77 2.26
N GLY A 226 -33.73 4.99 3.46
CA GLY A 226 -34.89 4.30 3.99
C GLY A 226 -35.04 4.45 5.49
N THR A 227 -35.82 3.55 6.08
CA THR A 227 -36.03 3.50 7.53
C THR A 227 -35.62 2.12 8.04
N LEU A 228 -34.88 2.09 9.10
CA LEU A 228 -34.48 0.85 9.79
C LEU A 228 -35.69 0.23 10.51
N PRO A 229 -35.66 -1.06 10.85
CA PRO A 229 -36.74 -1.73 11.58
C PRO A 229 -37.10 -1.09 12.92
N ASN A 230 -36.20 -0.31 13.49
CA ASN A 230 -36.38 0.44 14.75
C ASN A 230 -36.99 1.82 14.57
N GLY A 231 -37.32 2.22 13.31
CA GLY A 231 -37.88 3.53 13.01
C GLY A 231 -36.86 4.65 12.75
N GLU A 232 -35.58 4.42 12.95
CA GLU A 232 -34.51 5.38 12.66
C GLU A 232 -34.20 5.43 11.16
N PRO A 233 -33.70 6.59 10.64
CA PRO A 233 -33.30 6.69 9.25
C PRO A 233 -32.12 5.78 8.93
N ASP A 234 -32.21 5.09 7.79
CA ASP A 234 -31.08 4.34 7.24
C ASP A 234 -30.18 5.28 6.45
N LEU A 235 -29.01 5.57 7.01
CA LEU A 235 -28.10 6.60 6.51
C LEU A 235 -26.97 5.98 5.69
N MET A 236 -26.69 6.60 4.54
CA MET A 236 -25.52 6.34 3.74
C MET A 236 -24.67 7.61 3.59
N PHE A 237 -23.36 7.45 3.60
CA PHE A 237 -22.39 8.52 3.45
C PHE A 237 -21.59 8.33 2.17
N ARG A 238 -21.43 9.40 1.40
CA ARG A 238 -20.55 9.42 0.24
C ARG A 238 -19.11 9.29 0.71
N GLY A 239 -18.33 8.53 -0.02
CA GLY A 239 -16.92 8.35 0.29
C GLY A 239 -16.11 7.99 -0.94
N PHE A 240 -14.82 7.99 -0.76
CA PHE A 240 -13.87 7.44 -1.70
C PHE A 240 -12.70 6.80 -0.95
N TYR A 241 -12.00 5.93 -1.63
CA TYR A 241 -10.72 5.44 -1.16
C TYR A 241 -9.70 5.49 -2.29
N ALA A 242 -8.46 5.76 -1.91
CA ALA A 242 -7.32 5.80 -2.81
C ALA A 242 -6.26 4.82 -2.34
N TRP A 243 -5.52 4.29 -3.29
CA TRP A 243 -4.43 3.35 -3.03
C TRP A 243 -3.31 3.51 -4.04
N ASN A 244 -2.10 3.17 -3.61
CA ASN A 244 -0.93 3.09 -4.46
C ASN A 244 0.07 2.08 -3.93
N SER A 245 1.04 1.72 -4.78
CA SER A 245 2.21 0.97 -4.38
C SER A 245 3.43 1.39 -5.19
N GLU A 246 4.36 2.03 -4.56
CA GLU A 246 5.67 2.36 -5.15
C GLU A 246 6.48 1.12 -5.53
N THR A 247 6.16 -0.03 -4.94
CA THR A 247 6.97 -1.26 -5.03
C THR A 247 6.42 -2.28 -6.02
N GLY A 248 5.27 -1.99 -6.65
CA GLY A 248 4.65 -2.88 -7.63
C GLY A 248 3.71 -3.93 -7.02
N SER A 249 3.29 -3.78 -5.78
CA SER A 249 2.32 -4.69 -5.15
C SER A 249 0.88 -4.43 -5.62
N LYS A 250 0.58 -3.20 -6.07
CA LYS A 250 -0.75 -2.76 -6.53
C LYS A 250 -0.62 -1.74 -7.66
N THR A 251 -1.71 -1.51 -8.37
CA THR A 251 -1.89 -0.33 -9.22
C THR A 251 -2.07 0.93 -8.38
N ALA A 252 -1.89 2.12 -8.94
CA ALA A 252 -2.45 3.34 -8.37
C ALA A 252 -3.94 3.44 -8.70
N GLY A 253 -4.73 4.03 -7.82
CA GLY A 253 -6.13 4.26 -8.10
C GLY A 253 -6.91 5.01 -7.04
N ILE A 254 -8.09 5.45 -7.45
CA ILE A 254 -9.11 6.05 -6.61
C ILE A 254 -10.47 5.47 -6.98
N ALA A 255 -11.31 5.30 -6.00
CA ALA A 255 -12.62 4.72 -6.21
C ALA A 255 -13.68 5.38 -5.30
N ALA A 256 -14.82 5.76 -5.89
CA ALA A 256 -15.96 6.26 -5.14
C ALA A 256 -16.71 5.10 -4.46
N MET A 257 -17.40 5.38 -3.37
CA MET A 257 -18.17 4.40 -2.63
C MET A 257 -19.23 5.04 -1.75
N TYR A 258 -20.07 4.20 -1.13
CA TYR A 258 -20.93 4.60 -0.02
C TYR A 258 -20.60 3.81 1.25
N LEU A 259 -20.58 4.49 2.38
CA LEU A 259 -20.51 3.88 3.71
C LEU A 259 -21.92 3.89 4.33
N ARG A 260 -22.40 2.74 4.79
CA ARG A 260 -23.68 2.65 5.51
C ARG A 260 -23.47 2.85 7.00
N GLY A 261 -24.23 3.78 7.59
CA GLY A 261 -24.10 4.21 8.98
C GLY A 261 -24.74 3.29 10.02
N VAL A 262 -24.92 1.98 9.73
CA VAL A 262 -25.60 1.04 10.63
C VAL A 262 -24.73 -0.09 11.15
N CYS A 263 -23.45 -0.10 10.79
CA CYS A 263 -22.59 -1.23 11.08
C CYS A 263 -21.32 -0.80 11.83
N MET A 264 -21.06 -1.41 13.00
CA MET A 264 -19.80 -1.23 13.73
C MET A 264 -18.59 -1.67 12.88
N ASN A 265 -18.78 -2.56 11.93
CA ASN A 265 -17.75 -3.09 11.06
C ASN A 265 -17.51 -2.22 9.80
N ARG A 266 -18.05 -0.99 9.74
CA ARG A 266 -17.90 -0.08 8.59
C ARG A 266 -18.22 -0.78 7.26
N CYS A 267 -19.45 -1.30 7.14
CA CYS A 267 -19.90 -1.94 5.92
C CYS A 267 -19.88 -0.96 4.74
N LEU A 268 -19.10 -1.30 3.73
CA LEU A 268 -19.04 -0.56 2.48
C LEU A 268 -20.09 -1.12 1.52
N TRP A 269 -20.83 -0.20 0.88
CA TRP A 269 -21.72 -0.53 -0.22
C TRP A 269 -21.12 0.00 -1.51
N GLY A 270 -20.91 -0.90 -2.45
CA GLY A 270 -20.61 -0.51 -3.83
C GLY A 270 -21.86 0.02 -4.51
N VAL A 271 -21.71 1.00 -5.38
CA VAL A 271 -22.77 1.48 -6.26
C VAL A 271 -22.82 0.59 -7.49
N GLU A 272 -23.98 0.26 -7.98
CA GLU A 272 -24.16 -0.14 -9.39
C GLU A 272 -23.69 1.07 -10.24
N ASN A 273 -22.73 0.89 -11.11
CA ASN A 273 -21.98 1.93 -11.85
C ASN A 273 -20.90 2.66 -11.02
N PHE A 274 -20.15 1.91 -10.29
CA PHE A 274 -19.00 2.34 -9.55
C PHE A 274 -17.95 3.01 -10.48
N SER A 275 -17.57 4.25 -10.18
CA SER A 275 -16.51 4.95 -10.90
C SER A 275 -15.17 4.65 -10.23
N GLU A 276 -14.32 3.95 -10.94
CA GLU A 276 -12.98 3.61 -10.49
C GLU A 276 -11.96 4.02 -11.54
N ILE A 277 -10.96 4.77 -11.13
CA ILE A 277 -9.80 5.10 -11.95
C ILE A 277 -8.64 4.22 -11.49
N LYS A 278 -8.03 3.50 -12.43
CA LYS A 278 -6.86 2.64 -12.19
C LYS A 278 -5.75 2.92 -13.18
N ILE A 279 -4.56 3.13 -12.65
CA ILE A 279 -3.35 3.33 -13.43
C ILE A 279 -2.38 2.20 -13.14
N ARG A 280 -2.04 1.42 -14.17
CA ARG A 280 -0.96 0.44 -14.08
C ARG A 280 0.37 1.16 -14.17
N HIS A 281 1.33 0.76 -13.35
CA HIS A 281 2.69 1.28 -13.31
C HIS A 281 3.52 0.86 -14.56
N THR A 282 3.07 1.30 -15.73
CA THR A 282 3.82 1.18 -16.99
C THR A 282 4.76 2.36 -17.14
N LYS A 283 5.65 2.35 -18.14
CA LYS A 283 6.64 3.39 -18.39
C LYS A 283 6.09 4.82 -18.36
N PHE A 284 4.87 5.00 -18.86
CA PHE A 284 4.20 6.30 -18.95
C PHE A 284 3.16 6.54 -17.83
N ALA A 285 3.18 5.75 -16.78
CA ALA A 285 2.21 5.88 -15.70
C ALA A 285 2.29 7.23 -14.95
N PRO A 286 3.49 7.77 -14.64
CA PRO A 286 3.59 9.10 -14.01
C PRO A 286 2.98 10.20 -14.87
N ASP A 287 3.20 10.20 -16.18
CA ASP A 287 2.64 11.20 -17.11
C ASP A 287 1.10 11.10 -17.15
N ARG A 288 0.58 9.89 -17.22
CA ARG A 288 -0.88 9.66 -17.21
C ARG A 288 -1.52 10.09 -15.91
N PHE A 289 -0.88 9.81 -14.79
CA PHE A 289 -1.36 10.21 -13.47
C PHE A 289 -1.45 11.74 -13.33
N ALA A 290 -0.50 12.48 -13.89
CA ALA A 290 -0.50 13.94 -13.86
C ALA A 290 -1.64 14.59 -14.69
N HIS A 291 -2.31 13.83 -15.56
CA HIS A 291 -3.38 14.30 -16.44
C HIS A 291 -4.79 13.81 -16.05
N GLU A 292 -4.91 12.87 -15.15
CA GLU A 292 -6.19 12.33 -14.65
C GLU A 292 -6.54 12.86 -13.25
#